data_9d914f6b0c3598c58fb7a2d0c4843ccd
#
_entry.id   9d914f6b0c3598c58fb7a2d0c4843ccd
#
_cell.length_a   1.000
_cell.length_b   1.000
_cell.length_c   1.000
_cell.angle_alpha   90.00
_cell.angle_beta   90.00
_cell.angle_gamma   90.00
#
_symmetry.space_group_name_H-M   'P 1'
#
loop_
_entity.id
_entity.type
_entity.pdbx_description
1 polymer ?
#
loop_
_entity_poly.entity_id
_entity_poly.type
_entity_poly.pdbx_seq_one_letter_code
_entity_poly.pdbx_strand_id
1 'polypeptide(L)'
;MTPVLSSMQMELVSDRRCSSLMGPTNNIPSETTMNAWQEILGYLKGKVNTQSYQTWLRPTRFSHVNQEALVVRVPNREFQDWIQEHYGSLINEALSQLHVDVRKVEYVIEEASDKKPVELANREALQAKLDFESVDHQLNPRYTFDTFVVGNCNQFAHAAAQAVAETPAKAYNPLFLYGGVGLGKTHLMQAVGHMIKSKWREKRLAYVSSESFTNEVINSLRYDLMVSFRDKYRNVDLLLMDDIQFIAGKERTQEEFFHTFNTLYESQKQVVISSDCPPKEIPGLEERLRSRFAWGLTADLQPPDLETKRAILAKKTENEGVELPDDVSDFIAGKIKSSIRDLEGALTRVIGYSSLTGTAITLSMAQQVLKGLVNMEERRVSIEHVQRAVCREFGLSMPQLKAKDNSRAVAYPRQIAMFLAKELTSASLPQIGREFGGKHHTTVLHSINKIAELREKDRDLNRLINKVRDSLN
;
A
#
# COMPACT_ATOMS: atom_id res chain seq x y z
N MET A 1 -51.71 -24.55 47.42
CA MET A 1 -53.04 -25.06 47.10
C MET A 1 -53.02 -25.44 45.63
N THR A 2 -52.71 -26.67 45.36
CA THR A 2 -53.11 -27.45 44.17
C THR A 2 -54.55 -27.83 44.35
N PRO A 3 -55.33 -28.30 43.36
CA PRO A 3 -55.05 -29.21 42.22
C PRO A 3 -55.88 -28.85 40.93
N VAL A 4 -56.07 -29.55 39.82
CA VAL A 4 -56.10 -30.96 39.43
C VAL A 4 -56.35 -31.05 37.92
N LEU A 5 -55.68 -31.87 37.23
CA LEU A 5 -55.91 -32.86 36.18
C LEU A 5 -57.30 -32.96 35.51
N SER A 6 -57.33 -33.20 34.16
CA SER A 6 -57.97 -34.33 33.45
C SER A 6 -57.87 -34.15 31.93
N SER A 7 -57.17 -34.86 31.13
CA SER A 7 -57.30 -36.17 30.46
C SER A 7 -58.65 -36.45 29.76
N MET A 8 -58.61 -36.78 28.47
CA MET A 8 -59.21 -37.85 27.72
C MET A 8 -59.38 -37.47 26.24
N GLN A 9 -58.67 -38.10 25.37
CA GLN A 9 -58.96 -39.33 24.58
C GLN A 9 -59.72 -39.09 23.27
N MET A 10 -58.99 -39.43 22.22
CA MET A 10 -59.36 -40.25 21.03
C MET A 10 -60.80 -40.21 20.45
N GLU A 11 -60.82 -39.93 19.13
CA GLU A 11 -61.40 -40.92 18.21
C GLU A 11 -61.01 -40.68 16.74
N LEU A 12 -60.67 -41.77 16.07
CA LEU A 12 -60.42 -41.92 14.63
C LEU A 12 -61.80 -42.01 13.90
N VAL A 13 -61.89 -41.31 12.73
CA VAL A 13 -62.69 -41.88 11.60
C VAL A 13 -62.06 -41.36 10.28
N SER A 14 -61.81 -42.32 9.39
CA SER A 14 -61.45 -42.22 7.98
C SER A 14 -62.60 -41.72 7.10
N ASP A 15 -62.36 -40.93 6.06
CA ASP A 15 -62.55 -41.35 4.67
C ASP A 15 -62.22 -40.30 3.59
N ARG A 16 -61.49 -40.74 2.61
CA ARG A 16 -61.39 -40.48 1.17
C ARG A 16 -62.13 -39.26 0.55
N ARG A 17 -61.44 -38.43 -0.22
CA ARG A 17 -61.37 -38.39 -1.70
C ARG A 17 -60.69 -37.12 -2.23
N CYS A 18 -59.67 -37.35 -3.06
CA CYS A 18 -59.26 -36.69 -4.30
C CYS A 18 -59.79 -35.29 -4.65
N SER A 19 -58.92 -34.35 -4.86
CA SER A 19 -58.54 -33.85 -6.22
C SER A 19 -57.51 -32.75 -6.16
N SER A 20 -56.46 -32.98 -6.87
CA SER A 20 -55.52 -32.09 -7.60
C SER A 20 -55.69 -30.57 -7.47
N LEU A 21 -54.67 -29.94 -6.89
CA LEU A 21 -54.17 -28.64 -7.32
C LEU A 21 -52.64 -28.67 -7.10
N MET A 22 -51.90 -28.76 -8.20
CA MET A 22 -50.44 -28.56 -8.23
C MET A 22 -50.13 -27.11 -7.87
N GLY A 23 -49.54 -26.88 -6.69
CA GLY A 23 -48.82 -25.69 -6.34
C GLY A 23 -47.34 -25.82 -6.77
N PRO A 24 -46.60 -24.71 -6.96
CA PRO A 24 -45.25 -24.76 -7.51
C PRO A 24 -44.32 -25.50 -6.56
N THR A 25 -43.62 -26.48 -7.09
CA THR A 25 -42.55 -27.23 -6.42
C THR A 25 -41.43 -26.27 -6.03
N ASN A 26 -41.27 -26.01 -4.75
CA ASN A 26 -40.04 -25.47 -4.18
C ASN A 26 -38.91 -26.48 -4.44
N ASN A 27 -38.13 -26.25 -5.48
CA ASN A 27 -36.84 -26.93 -5.68
C ASN A 27 -35.89 -26.48 -4.58
N ILE A 28 -35.74 -27.28 -3.55
CA ILE A 28 -34.62 -27.22 -2.63
C ILE A 28 -33.41 -27.64 -3.46
N PRO A 29 -32.34 -26.78 -3.62
CA PRO A 29 -31.15 -27.15 -4.38
C PRO A 29 -30.50 -28.36 -3.70
N SER A 30 -30.16 -29.40 -4.46
CA SER A 30 -29.36 -30.52 -3.96
C SER A 30 -28.00 -30.02 -3.45
N GLU A 31 -27.49 -30.55 -2.35
CA GLU A 31 -26.19 -30.22 -1.74
C GLU A 31 -25.03 -30.21 -2.75
N THR A 32 -25.11 -30.99 -3.81
CA THR A 32 -24.13 -31.09 -4.91
C THR A 32 -24.01 -29.79 -5.74
N THR A 33 -25.10 -29.03 -5.91
CA THR A 33 -25.13 -27.81 -6.71
C THR A 33 -24.68 -26.57 -5.92
N MET A 34 -24.82 -26.55 -4.60
CA MET A 34 -24.25 -25.51 -3.73
C MET A 34 -22.72 -25.55 -3.74
N ASN A 35 -22.10 -26.67 -4.03
CA ASN A 35 -20.67 -26.88 -4.03
C ASN A 35 -19.99 -26.37 -5.32
N ALA A 36 -20.72 -26.37 -6.46
CA ALA A 36 -20.14 -26.03 -7.77
C ALA A 36 -19.55 -24.60 -7.85
N TRP A 37 -20.23 -23.59 -7.30
CA TRP A 37 -19.67 -22.23 -7.27
C TRP A 37 -18.47 -22.11 -6.31
N GLN A 38 -18.48 -22.82 -5.20
CA GLN A 38 -17.34 -22.86 -4.29
C GLN A 38 -16.13 -23.56 -4.90
N GLU A 39 -16.32 -24.59 -5.70
CA GLU A 39 -15.26 -25.26 -6.45
C GLU A 39 -14.65 -24.33 -7.51
N ILE A 40 -15.48 -23.59 -8.25
CA ILE A 40 -15.05 -22.55 -9.19
C ILE A 40 -14.25 -21.47 -8.47
N LEU A 41 -14.74 -20.97 -7.34
CA LEU A 41 -14.01 -19.99 -6.53
C LEU A 41 -12.67 -20.56 -6.01
N GLY A 42 -12.62 -21.84 -5.63
CA GLY A 42 -11.41 -22.54 -5.25
C GLY A 42 -10.37 -22.59 -6.37
N TYR A 43 -10.80 -22.91 -7.60
CA TYR A 43 -9.96 -22.90 -8.79
C TYR A 43 -9.42 -21.49 -9.11
N LEU A 44 -10.29 -20.49 -9.09
CA LEU A 44 -9.93 -19.10 -9.37
C LEU A 44 -8.97 -18.51 -8.33
N LYS A 45 -9.07 -18.94 -7.07
CA LYS A 45 -8.16 -18.51 -6.00
C LYS A 45 -6.69 -18.81 -6.29
N GLY A 46 -6.41 -19.87 -7.05
CA GLY A 46 -5.04 -20.23 -7.48
C GLY A 46 -4.54 -19.46 -8.69
N LYS A 47 -5.42 -18.84 -9.48
CA LYS A 47 -5.10 -18.15 -10.75
C LYS A 47 -5.19 -16.62 -10.68
N VAL A 48 -5.91 -16.08 -9.69
CA VAL A 48 -6.12 -14.65 -9.50
C VAL A 48 -5.31 -14.18 -8.28
N ASN A 49 -4.78 -12.96 -8.32
CA ASN A 49 -4.09 -12.41 -7.15
C ASN A 49 -5.02 -12.36 -5.93
N THR A 50 -4.47 -12.56 -4.75
CA THR A 50 -5.23 -12.71 -3.49
C THR A 50 -6.16 -11.53 -3.22
N GLN A 51 -5.75 -10.32 -3.57
CA GLN A 51 -6.51 -9.11 -3.32
C GLN A 51 -7.70 -9.00 -4.28
N SER A 52 -7.49 -9.22 -5.58
CA SER A 52 -8.56 -9.26 -6.58
C SER A 52 -9.58 -10.36 -6.28
N TYR A 53 -9.11 -11.53 -5.83
CA TYR A 53 -10.00 -12.59 -5.37
C TYR A 53 -10.89 -12.16 -4.20
N GLN A 54 -10.31 -11.52 -3.18
CA GLN A 54 -11.07 -11.07 -2.01
C GLN A 54 -12.06 -9.95 -2.35
N THR A 55 -11.69 -9.08 -3.28
CA THR A 55 -12.51 -7.92 -3.68
C THR A 55 -13.68 -8.33 -4.58
N TRP A 56 -13.42 -9.15 -5.59
CA TRP A 56 -14.37 -9.38 -6.69
C TRP A 56 -15.06 -10.72 -6.66
N LEU A 57 -14.36 -11.79 -6.29
CA LEU A 57 -14.90 -13.16 -6.37
C LEU A 57 -15.50 -13.62 -5.04
N ARG A 58 -14.85 -13.36 -3.92
CA ARG A 58 -15.32 -13.74 -2.59
C ARG A 58 -16.70 -13.17 -2.21
N PRO A 59 -17.09 -11.93 -2.57
CA PRO A 59 -18.41 -11.38 -2.25
C PRO A 59 -19.55 -12.01 -3.04
N THR A 60 -19.27 -12.76 -4.12
CA THR A 60 -20.29 -13.42 -4.93
C THR A 60 -20.88 -14.63 -4.20
N ARG A 61 -22.17 -14.86 -4.39
CA ARG A 61 -22.88 -15.95 -3.74
C ARG A 61 -23.67 -16.76 -4.75
N PHE A 62 -23.62 -18.08 -4.60
CA PHE A 62 -24.51 -18.99 -5.36
C PHE A 62 -25.96 -18.64 -5.06
N SER A 63 -26.82 -18.61 -6.08
CA SER A 63 -28.27 -18.46 -5.95
C SER A 63 -29.00 -19.76 -6.24
N HIS A 64 -28.99 -20.19 -7.48
CA HIS A 64 -29.61 -21.43 -7.94
C HIS A 64 -29.03 -21.81 -9.30
N VAL A 65 -29.42 -23.03 -9.79
CA VAL A 65 -29.14 -23.45 -11.15
C VAL A 65 -30.42 -23.36 -11.94
N ASN A 66 -30.38 -22.79 -13.13
CA ASN A 66 -31.49 -22.69 -14.05
C ASN A 66 -31.14 -23.43 -15.34
N GLN A 67 -31.79 -24.53 -15.61
CA GLN A 67 -31.64 -25.44 -16.77
C GLN A 67 -30.20 -25.69 -17.27
N GLU A 68 -29.49 -24.69 -17.76
CA GLU A 68 -28.12 -24.78 -18.26
C GLU A 68 -27.18 -23.66 -17.69
N ALA A 69 -27.68 -22.86 -16.77
CA ALA A 69 -26.93 -21.71 -16.22
C ALA A 69 -26.80 -21.79 -14.71
N LEU A 70 -25.58 -21.49 -14.22
CA LEU A 70 -25.29 -21.25 -12.81
C LEU A 70 -25.63 -19.81 -12.48
N VAL A 71 -26.61 -19.54 -11.64
CA VAL A 71 -27.00 -18.18 -11.26
C VAL A 71 -26.26 -17.75 -10.01
N VAL A 72 -25.50 -16.67 -10.11
CA VAL A 72 -24.67 -16.12 -9.05
C VAL A 72 -25.18 -14.74 -8.66
N ARG A 73 -25.35 -14.48 -7.37
CA ARG A 73 -25.70 -13.15 -6.86
C ARG A 73 -24.47 -12.28 -6.76
N VAL A 74 -24.62 -11.07 -7.25
CA VAL A 74 -23.58 -10.00 -7.20
C VAL A 74 -24.17 -8.74 -6.56
N PRO A 75 -23.34 -7.87 -5.94
CA PRO A 75 -23.82 -6.71 -5.19
C PRO A 75 -24.58 -5.67 -6.05
N ASN A 76 -24.10 -5.38 -7.27
CA ASN A 76 -24.68 -4.40 -8.19
C ASN A 76 -24.26 -4.65 -9.63
N ARG A 77 -24.78 -3.81 -10.57
CA ARG A 77 -24.53 -3.94 -12.01
C ARG A 77 -23.07 -3.67 -12.40
N GLU A 78 -22.42 -2.65 -11.83
CA GLU A 78 -21.02 -2.37 -12.12
C GLU A 78 -20.10 -3.52 -11.70
N PHE A 79 -20.46 -4.20 -10.61
CA PHE A 79 -19.76 -5.39 -10.12
C PHE A 79 -19.94 -6.59 -11.08
N GLN A 80 -21.14 -6.75 -11.63
CA GLN A 80 -21.45 -7.75 -12.67
C GLN A 80 -20.62 -7.52 -13.92
N ASP A 81 -20.68 -6.29 -14.47
CA ASP A 81 -19.99 -5.92 -15.70
C ASP A 81 -18.47 -6.14 -15.56
N TRP A 82 -17.91 -5.75 -14.44
CA TRP A 82 -16.48 -5.94 -14.15
C TRP A 82 -16.07 -7.41 -14.08
N ILE A 83 -16.82 -8.24 -13.36
CA ILE A 83 -16.55 -9.70 -13.28
C ILE A 83 -16.63 -10.33 -14.66
N GLN A 84 -17.62 -9.96 -15.44
CA GLN A 84 -17.84 -10.54 -16.77
C GLN A 84 -16.72 -10.15 -17.74
N GLU A 85 -16.25 -8.91 -17.71
CA GLU A 85 -15.20 -8.40 -18.57
C GLU A 85 -13.80 -8.97 -18.22
N HIS A 86 -13.46 -9.01 -16.94
CA HIS A 86 -12.08 -9.34 -16.51
C HIS A 86 -11.89 -10.80 -16.09
N TYR A 87 -12.95 -11.46 -15.61
CA TYR A 87 -12.88 -12.83 -15.11
C TYR A 87 -13.78 -13.82 -15.87
N GLY A 88 -14.61 -13.35 -16.81
CA GLY A 88 -15.53 -14.20 -17.56
C GLY A 88 -14.84 -15.33 -18.30
N SER A 89 -13.67 -15.07 -18.92
CA SER A 89 -12.88 -16.10 -19.61
C SER A 89 -12.34 -17.16 -18.65
N LEU A 90 -11.83 -16.73 -17.47
CA LEU A 90 -11.32 -17.64 -16.44
C LEU A 90 -12.42 -18.44 -15.76
N ILE A 91 -13.62 -17.86 -15.60
CA ILE A 91 -14.79 -18.55 -15.06
C ILE A 91 -15.26 -19.63 -16.05
N ASN A 92 -15.30 -19.33 -17.35
CA ASN A 92 -15.63 -20.31 -18.39
C ASN A 92 -14.58 -21.43 -18.48
N GLU A 93 -13.31 -21.11 -18.31
CA GLU A 93 -12.24 -22.10 -18.21
C GLU A 93 -12.46 -23.02 -17.00
N ALA A 94 -12.81 -22.45 -15.84
CA ALA A 94 -13.10 -23.20 -14.63
C ALA A 94 -14.30 -24.14 -14.80
N LEU A 95 -15.39 -23.68 -15.44
CA LEU A 95 -16.54 -24.53 -15.78
C LEU A 95 -16.15 -25.75 -16.61
N SER A 96 -15.29 -25.53 -17.61
CA SER A 96 -14.82 -26.61 -18.50
C SER A 96 -13.92 -27.60 -17.78
N GLN A 97 -13.02 -27.13 -16.92
CA GLN A 97 -12.03 -27.94 -16.19
C GLN A 97 -12.66 -28.76 -15.06
N LEU A 98 -13.66 -28.21 -14.37
CA LEU A 98 -14.31 -28.86 -13.24
C LEU A 98 -15.47 -29.76 -13.66
N HIS A 99 -15.73 -29.89 -14.98
CA HIS A 99 -16.81 -30.73 -15.55
C HIS A 99 -18.18 -30.44 -14.89
N VAL A 100 -18.43 -29.17 -14.58
CA VAL A 100 -19.71 -28.73 -14.01
C VAL A 100 -20.75 -28.77 -15.11
N ASP A 101 -21.88 -29.44 -14.82
CA ASP A 101 -22.95 -29.74 -15.79
C ASP A 101 -23.82 -28.51 -16.12
N VAL A 102 -23.14 -27.34 -16.29
CA VAL A 102 -23.72 -26.04 -16.69
C VAL A 102 -22.91 -25.38 -17.78
N ARG A 103 -23.59 -24.73 -18.72
CA ARG A 103 -22.93 -24.13 -19.90
C ARG A 103 -22.51 -22.70 -19.72
N LYS A 104 -23.11 -21.95 -18.77
CA LYS A 104 -22.83 -20.52 -18.55
C LYS A 104 -23.08 -20.12 -17.10
N VAL A 105 -22.47 -19.00 -16.71
CA VAL A 105 -22.80 -18.30 -15.46
C VAL A 105 -23.67 -17.09 -15.79
N GLU A 106 -24.78 -16.96 -15.10
CA GLU A 106 -25.65 -15.78 -15.13
C GLU A 106 -25.54 -15.03 -13.81
N TYR A 107 -25.55 -13.71 -13.87
CA TYR A 107 -25.44 -12.88 -12.69
C TYR A 107 -26.79 -12.24 -12.38
N VAL A 108 -27.18 -12.28 -11.10
CA VAL A 108 -28.39 -11.61 -10.61
C VAL A 108 -27.98 -10.61 -9.53
N ILE A 109 -28.46 -9.41 -9.68
CA ILE A 109 -28.21 -8.32 -8.73
C ILE A 109 -29.02 -8.57 -7.47
N GLU A 110 -28.42 -8.40 -6.30
CA GLU A 110 -29.09 -8.52 -5.01
C GLU A 110 -30.11 -7.37 -4.87
N GLU A 111 -31.43 -7.69 -5.00
CA GLU A 111 -32.47 -6.68 -4.87
C GLU A 111 -32.52 -6.09 -3.44
N ALA A 112 -32.81 -4.80 -3.34
CA ALA A 112 -32.78 -4.03 -2.11
C ALA A 112 -33.80 -4.47 -1.03
N SER A 113 -34.70 -5.44 -1.34
CA SER A 113 -35.75 -5.91 -0.44
C SER A 113 -35.27 -6.80 0.72
N ASP A 114 -34.06 -7.39 0.63
CA ASP A 114 -33.50 -8.25 1.68
C ASP A 114 -32.44 -7.54 2.56
N LYS A 115 -32.20 -6.25 2.32
CA LYS A 115 -31.23 -5.48 3.12
C LYS A 115 -31.87 -5.04 4.43
N LYS A 116 -31.38 -5.62 5.54
CA LYS A 116 -31.79 -5.25 6.90
C LYS A 116 -31.61 -3.74 7.17
N PRO A 117 -32.39 -3.13 8.07
CA PRO A 117 -32.29 -1.68 8.42
C PRO A 117 -30.88 -1.18 8.77
N VAL A 118 -29.99 -2.08 9.17
CA VAL A 118 -28.57 -1.79 9.50
C VAL A 118 -27.75 -1.37 8.26
N GLU A 119 -28.11 -1.82 7.04
CA GLU A 119 -27.35 -1.46 5.82
C GLU A 119 -27.75 -0.09 5.27
N LEU A 120 -29.01 0.37 5.49
CA LEU A 120 -29.44 1.72 5.14
C LEU A 120 -28.73 2.77 6.01
N ALA A 121 -28.63 2.51 7.32
CA ALA A 121 -27.87 3.38 8.24
C ALA A 121 -26.37 3.40 7.89
N ASN A 122 -25.82 2.29 7.40
CA ASN A 122 -24.43 2.24 6.91
C ASN A 122 -24.24 2.99 5.57
N ARG A 123 -25.24 3.01 4.68
CA ARG A 123 -25.21 3.82 3.45
C ARG A 123 -25.18 5.32 3.74
N GLU A 124 -26.06 5.78 4.62
CA GLU A 124 -26.09 7.18 5.06
C GLU A 124 -24.80 7.58 5.81
N ALA A 125 -24.29 6.70 6.67
CA ALA A 125 -23.02 6.92 7.37
C ALA A 125 -21.80 6.90 6.42
N LEU A 126 -21.83 6.10 5.33
CA LEU A 126 -20.80 6.14 4.30
C LEU A 126 -20.93 7.38 3.41
N GLN A 127 -22.16 7.78 3.06
CA GLN A 127 -22.42 9.00 2.31
C GLN A 127 -21.90 10.22 3.07
N ALA A 128 -22.20 10.31 4.37
CA ALA A 128 -21.68 11.36 5.25
C ALA A 128 -20.14 11.37 5.35
N LYS A 129 -19.49 10.19 5.22
CA LYS A 129 -18.02 10.09 5.18
C LYS A 129 -17.41 10.50 3.84
N LEU A 130 -18.20 10.55 2.77
CA LEU A 130 -17.78 11.04 1.47
C LEU A 130 -18.00 12.55 1.29
N ASP A 131 -18.57 13.24 2.27
CA ASP A 131 -18.79 14.67 2.21
C ASP A 131 -17.47 15.47 2.28
N PHE A 132 -17.38 16.51 1.47
CA PHE A 132 -16.18 17.34 1.33
C PHE A 132 -15.74 18.05 2.61
N GLU A 133 -16.65 18.37 3.50
CA GLU A 133 -16.34 19.03 4.77
C GLU A 133 -15.44 18.17 5.67
N SER A 134 -15.48 16.84 5.52
CA SER A 134 -14.60 15.93 6.27
C SER A 134 -13.18 15.83 5.70
N VAL A 135 -12.95 16.25 4.44
CA VAL A 135 -11.65 16.13 3.76
C VAL A 135 -10.72 17.31 4.08
N ASP A 136 -11.27 18.50 4.26
CA ASP A 136 -10.52 19.74 4.58
C ASP A 136 -9.84 19.69 5.98
N HIS A 137 -10.28 18.82 6.88
CA HIS A 137 -9.71 18.70 8.23
C HIS A 137 -8.57 17.67 8.36
N GLN A 138 -8.12 17.07 7.25
CA GLN A 138 -7.13 15.98 7.29
C GLN A 138 -5.68 16.44 7.16
N LEU A 139 -5.40 17.73 6.91
CA LEU A 139 -4.03 18.22 6.88
C LEU A 139 -3.49 18.36 8.30
N ASN A 140 -2.32 17.77 8.56
CA ASN A 140 -1.66 17.94 9.83
C ASN A 140 -1.16 19.41 9.98
N PRO A 141 -1.63 20.17 10.99
CA PRO A 141 -1.26 21.58 11.16
C PRO A 141 0.23 21.82 11.38
N ARG A 142 0.98 20.76 11.72
CA ARG A 142 2.45 20.81 11.90
C ARG A 142 3.22 20.69 10.58
N TYR A 143 2.57 20.29 9.47
CA TYR A 143 3.26 20.05 8.20
C TYR A 143 3.15 21.25 7.28
N THR A 144 3.90 22.30 7.61
CA THR A 144 4.01 23.56 6.85
C THR A 144 5.39 23.74 6.28
N PHE A 145 5.57 24.68 5.33
CA PHE A 145 6.90 25.02 4.83
C PHE A 145 7.79 25.62 5.92
N ASP A 146 7.24 26.36 6.89
CA ASP A 146 8.00 26.98 7.99
C ASP A 146 8.61 25.97 8.97
N THR A 147 7.96 24.80 9.08
CA THR A 147 8.43 23.70 9.94
C THR A 147 9.30 22.69 9.18
N PHE A 148 9.39 22.81 7.85
CA PHE A 148 10.20 21.93 7.02
C PHE A 148 11.64 22.44 6.95
N VAL A 149 12.60 21.59 7.34
CA VAL A 149 14.02 21.94 7.30
C VAL A 149 14.60 21.62 5.92
N VAL A 150 15.14 22.64 5.27
CA VAL A 150 15.76 22.53 3.94
C VAL A 150 17.25 22.25 4.07
N GLY A 151 17.73 21.26 3.33
CA GLY A 151 19.14 20.92 3.19
C GLY A 151 19.44 20.45 1.77
N ASN A 152 20.69 20.11 1.49
CA ASN A 152 21.10 19.65 0.16
C ASN A 152 20.31 18.41 -0.33
N CYS A 153 19.84 17.59 0.62
CA CYS A 153 19.10 16.35 0.36
C CYS A 153 17.66 16.55 -0.15
N ASN A 154 17.08 17.75 0.02
CA ASN A 154 15.66 18.02 -0.28
C ASN A 154 15.40 19.40 -0.89
N GLN A 155 16.42 20.20 -1.12
CA GLN A 155 16.31 21.58 -1.63
C GLN A 155 15.53 21.65 -2.96
N PHE A 156 15.79 20.73 -3.87
CA PHE A 156 15.10 20.70 -5.16
C PHE A 156 13.61 20.37 -4.99
N ALA A 157 13.28 19.36 -4.20
CA ALA A 157 11.91 18.98 -3.92
C ALA A 157 11.14 20.09 -3.19
N HIS A 158 11.80 20.77 -2.24
CA HIS A 158 11.24 21.93 -1.54
C HIS A 158 10.93 23.08 -2.49
N ALA A 159 11.89 23.48 -3.34
CA ALA A 159 11.70 24.56 -4.33
C ALA A 159 10.58 24.23 -5.33
N ALA A 160 10.51 22.98 -5.81
CA ALA A 160 9.43 22.50 -6.67
C ALA A 160 8.06 22.58 -6.00
N ALA A 161 7.98 22.17 -4.73
CA ALA A 161 6.75 22.23 -3.95
C ALA A 161 6.29 23.68 -3.69
N GLN A 162 7.22 24.60 -3.40
CA GLN A 162 6.90 26.02 -3.27
C GLN A 162 6.38 26.62 -4.58
N ALA A 163 7.04 26.34 -5.72
CA ALA A 163 6.61 26.83 -7.03
C ALA A 163 5.18 26.35 -7.36
N VAL A 164 4.85 25.08 -7.06
CA VAL A 164 3.49 24.53 -7.22
C VAL A 164 2.51 25.22 -6.28
N ALA A 165 2.89 25.48 -5.04
CA ALA A 165 2.02 26.16 -4.07
C ALA A 165 1.80 27.66 -4.41
N GLU A 166 2.75 28.29 -5.10
CA GLU A 166 2.63 29.68 -5.57
C GLU A 166 1.77 29.81 -6.82
N THR A 167 1.91 28.88 -7.76
CA THR A 167 1.19 28.90 -9.05
C THR A 167 0.62 27.53 -9.39
N PRO A 168 -0.45 27.10 -8.68
CA PRO A 168 -1.04 25.77 -8.90
C PRO A 168 -1.49 25.54 -10.34
N ALA A 169 -1.24 24.34 -10.84
CA ALA A 169 -1.52 23.87 -12.21
C ALA A 169 -0.76 24.57 -13.35
N LYS A 170 0.04 25.60 -13.05
CA LYS A 170 0.82 26.34 -14.05
C LYS A 170 2.28 25.99 -14.03
N ALA A 171 2.88 25.77 -12.85
CA ALA A 171 4.32 25.49 -12.74
C ALA A 171 4.63 24.05 -13.16
N TYR A 172 4.20 23.10 -12.35
CA TYR A 172 4.49 21.66 -12.55
C TYR A 172 3.27 20.83 -12.20
N ASN A 173 2.72 20.07 -13.18
CA ASN A 173 1.56 19.22 -12.97
C ASN A 173 1.69 17.91 -13.76
N PRO A 174 1.70 16.74 -13.10
CA PRO A 174 1.74 16.56 -11.66
C PRO A 174 3.09 16.92 -11.05
N LEU A 175 3.13 17.19 -9.73
CA LEU A 175 4.35 17.16 -8.95
C LEU A 175 4.46 15.77 -8.32
N PHE A 176 5.54 15.05 -8.63
CA PHE A 176 5.80 13.71 -8.13
C PHE A 176 6.99 13.73 -7.16
N LEU A 177 6.71 13.55 -5.86
CA LEU A 177 7.71 13.52 -4.78
C LEU A 177 8.08 12.07 -4.48
N TYR A 178 9.35 11.70 -4.56
CA TYR A 178 9.75 10.34 -4.22
C TYR A 178 11.00 10.30 -3.34
N GLY A 179 11.19 9.19 -2.64
CA GLY A 179 12.33 8.96 -1.76
C GLY A 179 12.01 7.94 -0.70
N GLY A 180 12.99 7.50 0.06
CA GLY A 180 12.83 6.49 1.09
C GLY A 180 11.76 6.83 2.14
N VAL A 181 11.41 5.83 2.95
CA VAL A 181 10.42 5.99 4.03
C VAL A 181 10.93 6.99 5.06
N GLY A 182 10.03 7.89 5.52
CA GLY A 182 10.32 8.84 6.61
C GLY A 182 11.29 9.98 6.24
N LEU A 183 11.41 10.36 4.95
CA LEU A 183 12.24 11.48 4.48
C LEU A 183 11.49 12.82 4.37
N GLY A 184 10.19 12.88 4.73
CA GLY A 184 9.41 14.11 4.74
C GLY A 184 8.53 14.34 3.50
N LYS A 185 8.30 13.33 2.64
CA LYS A 185 7.41 13.42 1.46
C LYS A 185 6.00 13.92 1.82
N THR A 186 5.36 13.27 2.78
CA THR A 186 4.02 13.63 3.29
C THR A 186 4.01 15.04 3.87
N HIS A 187 5.06 15.43 4.63
CA HIS A 187 5.20 16.78 5.17
C HIS A 187 5.22 17.83 4.05
N LEU A 188 6.08 17.64 3.07
CA LEU A 188 6.23 18.59 1.95
C LEU A 188 4.95 18.68 1.10
N MET A 189 4.30 17.54 0.84
CA MET A 189 3.01 17.49 0.15
C MET A 189 1.92 18.26 0.91
N GLN A 190 1.80 18.07 2.22
CA GLN A 190 0.81 18.78 3.02
C GLN A 190 1.15 20.26 3.18
N ALA A 191 2.42 20.63 3.19
CA ALA A 191 2.85 22.04 3.17
C ALA A 191 2.33 22.78 1.92
N VAL A 192 2.35 22.09 0.75
CA VAL A 192 1.69 22.62 -0.48
C VAL A 192 0.21 22.87 -0.23
N GLY A 193 -0.48 21.90 0.36
CA GLY A 193 -1.90 22.02 0.70
C GLY A 193 -2.20 23.19 1.61
N HIS A 194 -1.45 23.34 2.71
CA HIS A 194 -1.58 24.45 3.65
C HIS A 194 -1.37 25.81 2.98
N MET A 195 -0.32 25.96 2.18
CA MET A 195 -0.01 27.22 1.50
C MET A 195 -1.10 27.58 0.48
N ILE A 196 -1.58 26.63 -0.32
CA ILE A 196 -2.66 26.89 -1.27
C ILE A 196 -3.94 27.28 -0.54
N LYS A 197 -4.30 26.56 0.55
CA LYS A 197 -5.52 26.85 1.32
C LYS A 197 -5.44 28.19 2.05
N SER A 198 -4.26 28.62 2.50
CA SER A 198 -4.06 29.94 3.12
C SER A 198 -4.22 31.09 2.12
N LYS A 199 -3.75 30.92 0.87
CA LYS A 199 -3.84 31.92 -0.20
C LYS A 199 -5.23 31.98 -0.85
N TRP A 200 -5.88 30.82 -1.02
CA TRP A 200 -7.16 30.65 -1.72
C TRP A 200 -8.10 29.77 -0.92
N ARG A 201 -8.81 30.35 0.04
CA ARG A 201 -9.70 29.62 0.96
C ARG A 201 -10.84 28.87 0.27
N GLU A 202 -11.30 29.39 -0.88
CA GLU A 202 -12.37 28.83 -1.70
C GLU A 202 -11.97 27.57 -2.47
N LYS A 203 -10.65 27.32 -2.66
CA LYS A 203 -10.20 26.14 -3.40
C LYS A 203 -10.50 24.87 -2.62
N ARG A 204 -11.07 23.90 -3.32
CA ARG A 204 -11.35 22.57 -2.79
C ARG A 204 -10.10 21.72 -2.86
N LEU A 205 -9.71 21.16 -1.73
CA LEU A 205 -8.55 20.31 -1.57
C LEU A 205 -8.98 18.91 -1.12
N ALA A 206 -8.40 17.87 -1.72
CA ALA A 206 -8.48 16.51 -1.23
C ALA A 206 -7.08 15.99 -0.91
N TYR A 207 -6.85 15.59 0.34
CA TYR A 207 -5.69 14.80 0.77
C TYR A 207 -6.16 13.38 1.05
N VAL A 208 -5.54 12.39 0.43
CA VAL A 208 -5.90 10.99 0.60
C VAL A 208 -4.67 10.09 0.47
N SER A 209 -4.56 9.08 1.32
CA SER A 209 -3.61 8.00 1.10
C SER A 209 -4.15 7.03 0.04
N SER A 210 -3.27 6.44 -0.74
CA SER A 210 -3.66 5.44 -1.75
C SER A 210 -4.40 4.24 -1.16
N GLU A 211 -4.13 3.90 0.09
CA GLU A 211 -4.86 2.86 0.81
C GLU A 211 -6.30 3.29 1.09
N SER A 212 -6.51 4.51 1.62
CA SER A 212 -7.84 5.06 1.86
C SER A 212 -8.63 5.21 0.56
N PHE A 213 -8.00 5.74 -0.50
CA PHE A 213 -8.60 5.84 -1.83
C PHE A 213 -9.06 4.46 -2.34
N THR A 214 -8.22 3.42 -2.21
CA THR A 214 -8.58 2.05 -2.60
C THR A 214 -9.79 1.54 -1.82
N ASN A 215 -9.81 1.75 -0.51
CA ASN A 215 -10.91 1.32 0.35
C ASN A 215 -12.21 2.06 0.01
N GLU A 216 -12.13 3.35 -0.32
CA GLU A 216 -13.29 4.13 -0.77
C GLU A 216 -13.81 3.66 -2.14
N VAL A 217 -12.93 3.35 -3.10
CA VAL A 217 -13.33 2.75 -4.39
C VAL A 217 -14.09 1.43 -4.17
N ILE A 218 -13.53 0.53 -3.36
CA ILE A 218 -14.14 -0.77 -3.07
C ILE A 218 -15.51 -0.60 -2.39
N ASN A 219 -15.62 0.30 -1.43
CA ASN A 219 -16.86 0.56 -0.72
C ASN A 219 -17.89 1.22 -1.64
N SER A 220 -17.47 2.19 -2.46
CA SER A 220 -18.35 2.88 -3.40
C SER A 220 -18.90 1.91 -4.47
N LEU A 221 -18.10 0.97 -4.94
CA LEU A 221 -18.55 -0.10 -5.82
C LEU A 221 -19.56 -1.03 -5.13
N ARG A 222 -19.29 -1.41 -3.88
CA ARG A 222 -20.14 -2.32 -3.12
C ARG A 222 -21.53 -1.72 -2.81
N TYR A 223 -21.58 -0.42 -2.55
CA TYR A 223 -22.78 0.27 -2.09
C TYR A 223 -23.41 1.17 -3.16
N ASP A 224 -22.95 1.08 -4.41
CA ASP A 224 -23.45 1.87 -5.55
C ASP A 224 -23.33 3.39 -5.33
N LEU A 225 -22.17 3.83 -4.80
CA LEU A 225 -21.85 5.22 -4.47
C LEU A 225 -20.77 5.81 -5.38
N MET A 226 -20.53 5.20 -6.57
CA MET A 226 -19.46 5.63 -7.48
C MET A 226 -19.65 7.05 -8.00
N VAL A 227 -20.89 7.51 -8.16
CA VAL A 227 -21.17 8.89 -8.57
C VAL A 227 -20.65 9.86 -7.51
N SER A 228 -21.01 9.66 -6.24
CA SER A 228 -20.54 10.51 -5.13
C SER A 228 -19.01 10.44 -4.96
N PHE A 229 -18.42 9.26 -5.15
CA PHE A 229 -16.97 9.09 -5.11
C PHE A 229 -16.27 9.92 -6.21
N ARG A 230 -16.79 9.86 -7.45
CA ARG A 230 -16.27 10.63 -8.59
C ARG A 230 -16.43 12.12 -8.35
N ASP A 231 -17.59 12.57 -7.85
CA ASP A 231 -17.83 13.96 -7.50
C ASP A 231 -16.85 14.46 -6.43
N LYS A 232 -16.56 13.66 -5.42
CA LYS A 232 -15.59 13.97 -4.36
C LYS A 232 -14.19 14.23 -4.91
N TYR A 233 -13.68 13.37 -5.78
CA TYR A 233 -12.28 13.43 -6.21
C TYR A 233 -12.04 14.15 -7.53
N ARG A 234 -13.05 14.26 -8.43
CA ARG A 234 -12.90 14.89 -9.73
C ARG A 234 -13.24 16.38 -9.74
N ASN A 235 -13.88 16.88 -8.67
CA ASN A 235 -14.28 18.28 -8.54
C ASN A 235 -13.39 19.10 -7.59
N VAL A 236 -12.20 18.62 -7.25
CA VAL A 236 -11.24 19.35 -6.41
C VAL A 236 -10.32 20.25 -7.25
N ASP A 237 -9.78 21.28 -6.63
CA ASP A 237 -8.77 22.16 -7.24
C ASP A 237 -7.35 21.68 -6.99
N LEU A 238 -7.15 20.89 -5.92
CA LEU A 238 -5.89 20.28 -5.54
C LEU A 238 -6.14 18.86 -5.03
N LEU A 239 -5.51 17.88 -5.66
CA LEU A 239 -5.45 16.49 -5.19
C LEU A 239 -4.05 16.18 -4.67
N LEU A 240 -3.97 15.80 -3.40
CA LEU A 240 -2.76 15.29 -2.75
C LEU A 240 -2.92 13.78 -2.52
N MET A 241 -2.19 12.98 -3.31
CA MET A 241 -2.23 11.51 -3.27
C MET A 241 -0.96 10.98 -2.62
N ASP A 242 -1.08 10.45 -1.41
CA ASP A 242 0.05 9.95 -0.64
C ASP A 242 0.27 8.45 -0.87
N ASP A 243 1.55 8.06 -0.97
CA ASP A 243 2.01 6.68 -1.09
C ASP A 243 1.39 5.91 -2.26
N ILE A 244 1.50 6.46 -3.49
CA ILE A 244 0.86 5.93 -4.70
C ILE A 244 1.22 4.47 -5.01
N GLN A 245 2.36 3.96 -4.51
CA GLN A 245 2.77 2.58 -4.71
C GLN A 245 1.75 1.55 -4.20
N PHE A 246 0.86 1.92 -3.28
CA PHE A 246 -0.16 1.01 -2.74
C PHE A 246 -1.36 0.76 -3.67
N ILE A 247 -1.52 1.51 -4.78
CA ILE A 247 -2.50 1.13 -5.81
C ILE A 247 -1.96 0.08 -6.80
N ALA A 248 -0.65 -0.17 -6.80
CA ALA A 248 -0.03 -1.12 -7.71
C ALA A 248 -0.61 -2.53 -7.56
N GLY A 249 -0.89 -3.19 -8.69
CA GLY A 249 -1.54 -4.50 -8.72
C GLY A 249 -3.06 -4.50 -8.42
N LYS A 250 -3.68 -3.32 -8.25
CA LYS A 250 -5.12 -3.17 -7.99
C LYS A 250 -5.78 -2.55 -9.21
N GLU A 251 -6.09 -3.36 -10.22
CA GLU A 251 -6.55 -2.92 -11.55
C GLU A 251 -7.67 -1.87 -11.50
N ARG A 252 -8.78 -2.18 -10.82
CA ARG A 252 -9.91 -1.24 -10.73
C ARG A 252 -9.56 0.08 -10.04
N THR A 253 -8.71 0.05 -9.01
CA THR A 253 -8.26 1.26 -8.32
C THR A 253 -7.36 2.09 -9.24
N GLN A 254 -6.48 1.44 -10.01
CA GLN A 254 -5.62 2.12 -10.98
C GLN A 254 -6.44 2.75 -12.11
N GLU A 255 -7.46 2.05 -12.60
CA GLU A 255 -8.37 2.55 -13.64
C GLU A 255 -9.15 3.79 -13.15
N GLU A 256 -9.76 3.73 -11.97
CA GLU A 256 -10.52 4.85 -11.41
C GLU A 256 -9.62 6.05 -11.08
N PHE A 257 -8.40 5.77 -10.59
CA PHE A 257 -7.39 6.82 -10.37
C PHE A 257 -6.94 7.45 -11.70
N PHE A 258 -6.74 6.66 -12.76
CA PHE A 258 -6.37 7.16 -14.08
C PHE A 258 -7.42 8.13 -14.64
N HIS A 259 -8.70 7.79 -14.53
CA HIS A 259 -9.78 8.67 -14.95
C HIS A 259 -9.88 9.93 -14.09
N THR A 260 -9.69 9.81 -12.78
CA THR A 260 -9.66 10.96 -11.86
C THR A 260 -8.50 11.89 -12.19
N PHE A 261 -7.30 11.35 -12.40
CA PHE A 261 -6.12 12.09 -12.79
C PHE A 261 -6.34 12.85 -14.11
N ASN A 262 -6.85 12.19 -15.16
CA ASN A 262 -7.09 12.81 -16.44
C ASN A 262 -8.11 13.95 -16.33
N THR A 263 -9.23 13.75 -15.63
CA THR A 263 -10.25 14.78 -15.43
C THR A 263 -9.65 16.02 -14.75
N LEU A 264 -8.84 15.84 -13.71
CA LEU A 264 -8.18 16.93 -13.00
C LEU A 264 -7.14 17.63 -13.87
N TYR A 265 -6.32 16.87 -14.57
CA TYR A 265 -5.27 17.40 -15.44
C TYR A 265 -5.85 18.23 -16.60
N GLU A 266 -6.86 17.73 -17.30
CA GLU A 266 -7.56 18.41 -18.40
C GLU A 266 -8.30 19.67 -17.92
N SER A 267 -8.83 19.64 -16.69
CA SER A 267 -9.48 20.78 -16.04
C SER A 267 -8.48 21.77 -15.40
N GLN A 268 -7.17 21.62 -15.67
CA GLN A 268 -6.11 22.45 -15.10
C GLN A 268 -6.15 22.52 -13.55
N LYS A 269 -6.42 21.39 -12.92
CA LYS A 269 -6.34 21.23 -11.46
C LYS A 269 -4.99 20.63 -11.07
N GLN A 270 -4.46 21.02 -9.92
CA GLN A 270 -3.17 20.56 -9.46
C GLN A 270 -3.25 19.16 -8.88
N VAL A 271 -2.31 18.30 -9.25
CA VAL A 271 -2.09 16.99 -8.64
C VAL A 271 -0.69 16.93 -8.05
N VAL A 272 -0.58 16.48 -6.80
CA VAL A 272 0.69 16.18 -6.12
C VAL A 272 0.66 14.74 -5.67
N ILE A 273 1.70 13.99 -5.97
CA ILE A 273 1.78 12.55 -5.71
C ILE A 273 3.05 12.25 -4.91
N SER A 274 2.97 11.39 -3.91
CA SER A 274 4.14 10.86 -3.24
C SER A 274 4.36 9.36 -3.52
N SER A 275 5.61 8.91 -3.45
CA SER A 275 5.99 7.50 -3.60
C SER A 275 7.31 7.19 -2.89
N ASP A 276 7.54 5.91 -2.57
CA ASP A 276 8.84 5.46 -2.06
C ASP A 276 9.90 5.30 -3.15
N CYS A 277 9.51 5.23 -4.42
CA CYS A 277 10.40 5.07 -5.57
C CYS A 277 9.90 5.88 -6.78
N PRO A 278 10.76 6.15 -7.78
CA PRO A 278 10.35 6.88 -8.98
C PRO A 278 9.31 6.08 -9.79
N PRO A 279 8.47 6.75 -10.64
CA PRO A 279 7.36 6.10 -11.35
C PRO A 279 7.75 4.86 -12.15
N LYS A 280 8.95 4.85 -12.72
CA LYS A 280 9.47 3.74 -13.54
C LYS A 280 9.79 2.48 -12.73
N GLU A 281 10.02 2.63 -11.44
CA GLU A 281 10.43 1.55 -10.54
C GLU A 281 9.28 0.99 -9.69
N ILE A 282 8.06 1.52 -9.81
CA ILE A 282 6.89 1.01 -9.09
C ILE A 282 6.43 -0.31 -9.74
N PRO A 283 6.61 -1.46 -9.07
CA PRO A 283 6.21 -2.75 -9.63
C PRO A 283 4.69 -2.88 -9.65
N GLY A 284 4.11 -3.38 -10.76
CA GLY A 284 2.65 -3.56 -10.88
C GLY A 284 1.85 -2.28 -11.15
N LEU A 285 2.51 -1.14 -11.41
CA LEU A 285 1.86 0.06 -11.88
C LEU A 285 1.67 -0.03 -13.41
N GLU A 286 0.46 0.31 -13.88
CA GLU A 286 0.13 0.33 -15.31
C GLU A 286 0.93 1.38 -16.08
N GLU A 287 1.31 1.05 -17.33
CA GLU A 287 2.15 1.91 -18.16
C GLU A 287 1.49 3.27 -18.44
N ARG A 288 0.17 3.31 -18.59
CA ARG A 288 -0.59 4.55 -18.78
C ARG A 288 -0.44 5.53 -17.61
N LEU A 289 -0.48 5.03 -16.36
CA LEU A 289 -0.24 5.85 -15.16
C LEU A 289 1.23 6.25 -15.03
N ARG A 290 2.14 5.32 -15.29
CA ARG A 290 3.58 5.57 -15.27
C ARG A 290 3.98 6.69 -16.21
N SER A 291 3.44 6.69 -17.43
CA SER A 291 3.64 7.75 -18.42
C SER A 291 3.09 9.11 -17.92
N ARG A 292 1.90 9.13 -17.34
CA ARG A 292 1.27 10.35 -16.80
C ARG A 292 2.08 10.96 -15.66
N PHE A 293 2.59 10.13 -14.74
CA PHE A 293 3.41 10.62 -13.62
C PHE A 293 4.74 11.21 -14.09
N ALA A 294 5.29 10.71 -15.20
CA ALA A 294 6.52 11.21 -15.80
C ALA A 294 6.35 12.51 -16.59
N TRP A 295 5.12 12.95 -16.92
CA TRP A 295 4.87 14.18 -17.68
C TRP A 295 5.15 15.45 -16.88
N GLY A 296 4.96 15.42 -15.58
CA GLY A 296 5.22 16.53 -14.66
C GLY A 296 6.65 16.62 -14.18
N LEU A 297 6.83 17.25 -13.03
CA LEU A 297 8.12 17.32 -12.37
C LEU A 297 8.26 16.20 -11.35
N THR A 298 9.33 15.43 -11.48
CA THR A 298 9.70 14.39 -10.50
C THR A 298 10.84 14.90 -9.64
N ALA A 299 10.64 14.97 -8.33
CA ALA A 299 11.61 15.48 -7.38
C ALA A 299 11.91 14.45 -6.29
N ASP A 300 13.19 14.19 -6.03
CA ASP A 300 13.66 13.23 -5.06
C ASP A 300 13.94 13.85 -3.69
N LEU A 301 13.70 13.08 -2.64
CA LEU A 301 14.14 13.37 -1.29
C LEU A 301 15.18 12.33 -0.88
N GLN A 302 16.41 12.80 -0.61
CA GLN A 302 17.53 11.97 -0.20
C GLN A 302 17.65 11.90 1.33
N PRO A 303 18.33 10.89 1.89
CA PRO A 303 18.66 10.88 3.31
C PRO A 303 19.45 12.14 3.73
N PRO A 304 19.08 12.78 4.85
CA PRO A 304 19.75 13.99 5.33
C PRO A 304 21.17 13.71 5.79
N ASP A 305 22.06 14.66 5.55
CA ASP A 305 23.39 14.70 6.13
C ASP A 305 23.35 15.07 7.62
N LEU A 306 24.50 15.06 8.28
CA LEU A 306 24.59 15.30 9.72
C LEU A 306 24.13 16.73 10.09
N GLU A 307 24.46 17.71 9.26
CA GLU A 307 24.09 19.11 9.47
C GLU A 307 22.58 19.30 9.37
N THR A 308 21.96 18.74 8.34
CA THR A 308 20.50 18.77 8.16
C THR A 308 19.79 18.06 9.33
N LYS A 309 20.31 16.93 9.82
CA LYS A 309 19.74 16.23 10.99
C LYS A 309 19.78 17.09 12.25
N ARG A 310 20.91 17.79 12.51
CA ARG A 310 21.01 18.73 13.63
C ARG A 310 20.00 19.86 13.51
N ALA A 311 19.86 20.44 12.32
CA ALA A 311 18.87 21.49 12.07
C ALA A 311 17.42 20.99 12.28
N ILE A 312 17.12 19.74 11.89
CA ILE A 312 15.80 19.10 12.16
C ILE A 312 15.57 18.96 13.67
N LEU A 313 16.56 18.46 14.42
CA LEU A 313 16.46 18.33 15.87
C LEU A 313 16.25 19.70 16.54
N ALA A 314 17.03 20.71 16.16
CA ALA A 314 16.91 22.08 16.68
C ALA A 314 15.53 22.68 16.39
N LYS A 315 15.03 22.54 15.15
CA LYS A 315 13.70 23.03 14.78
C LYS A 315 12.58 22.34 15.55
N LYS A 316 12.74 21.05 15.82
CA LYS A 316 11.75 20.27 16.58
C LYS A 316 11.72 20.67 18.04
N THR A 317 12.88 20.84 18.67
CA THR A 317 13.01 21.24 20.08
C THR A 317 12.53 22.69 20.29
N GLU A 318 12.82 23.60 19.34
CA GLU A 318 12.26 24.97 19.34
C GLU A 318 10.72 24.93 19.40
N ASN A 319 10.09 24.11 18.55
CA ASN A 319 8.63 23.97 18.51
C ASN A 319 8.04 23.35 19.78
N GLU A 320 8.80 22.54 20.52
CA GLU A 320 8.38 21.88 21.76
C GLU A 320 8.80 22.69 23.00
N GLY A 321 9.54 23.80 22.84
CA GLY A 321 10.00 24.67 23.93
C GLY A 321 11.01 23.97 24.86
N VAL A 322 11.81 23.04 24.34
CA VAL A 322 12.78 22.25 25.11
C VAL A 322 14.20 22.60 24.67
N GLU A 323 15.09 22.83 25.64
CA GLU A 323 16.52 22.98 25.38
C GLU A 323 17.18 21.61 25.20
N LEU A 324 17.84 21.40 24.05
CA LEU A 324 18.60 20.19 23.75
C LEU A 324 20.11 20.55 23.73
N PRO A 325 20.92 19.99 24.62
CA PRO A 325 22.37 20.19 24.58
C PRO A 325 22.99 19.72 23.25
N ASP A 326 24.01 20.44 22.77
CA ASP A 326 24.69 20.17 21.49
C ASP A 326 25.28 18.75 21.43
N ASP A 327 25.87 18.26 22.51
CA ASP A 327 26.44 16.93 22.60
C ASP A 327 25.37 15.81 22.47
N VAL A 328 24.16 16.06 22.99
CA VAL A 328 23.00 15.16 22.82
C VAL A 328 22.49 15.20 21.38
N SER A 329 22.39 16.40 20.80
CA SER A 329 22.02 16.59 19.40
C SER A 329 22.98 15.84 18.47
N ASP A 330 24.29 15.99 18.69
CA ASP A 330 25.34 15.31 17.93
C ASP A 330 25.28 13.79 18.09
N PHE A 331 25.02 13.32 19.28
CA PHE A 331 24.87 11.89 19.55
C PHE A 331 23.65 11.32 18.77
N ILE A 332 22.49 11.96 18.85
CA ILE A 332 21.27 11.47 18.18
C ILE A 332 21.49 11.52 16.66
N ALA A 333 21.93 12.66 16.11
CA ALA A 333 22.14 12.85 14.67
C ALA A 333 23.19 11.88 14.08
N GLY A 334 24.24 11.59 14.84
CA GLY A 334 25.31 10.67 14.41
C GLY A 334 24.95 9.20 14.51
N LYS A 335 24.12 8.81 15.48
CA LYS A 335 23.76 7.41 15.72
C LYS A 335 22.53 6.96 14.93
N ILE A 336 21.54 7.82 14.74
CA ILE A 336 20.34 7.48 13.97
C ILE A 336 20.59 7.76 12.47
N LYS A 337 20.69 6.69 11.70
CA LYS A 337 21.01 6.75 10.25
C LYS A 337 19.82 6.49 9.34
N SER A 338 18.74 5.90 9.86
CA SER A 338 17.66 5.31 9.10
C SER A 338 16.74 6.33 8.41
N SER A 339 16.03 7.15 9.16
CA SER A 339 15.06 8.10 8.61
C SER A 339 14.87 9.31 9.53
N ILE A 340 14.25 10.38 9.02
CA ILE A 340 13.85 11.54 9.83
C ILE A 340 12.80 11.13 10.87
N ARG A 341 11.91 10.20 10.54
CA ARG A 341 10.91 9.66 11.48
C ARG A 341 11.57 8.98 12.68
N ASP A 342 12.63 8.20 12.44
CA ASP A 342 13.37 7.55 13.52
C ASP A 342 14.18 8.57 14.34
N LEU A 343 14.69 9.62 13.68
CA LEU A 343 15.38 10.74 14.34
C LEU A 343 14.43 11.49 15.30
N GLU A 344 13.24 11.86 14.81
CA GLU A 344 12.20 12.47 15.63
C GLU A 344 11.72 11.54 16.75
N GLY A 345 11.56 10.25 16.46
CA GLY A 345 11.20 9.24 17.46
C GLY A 345 12.24 9.10 18.58
N ALA A 346 13.53 9.18 18.24
CA ALA A 346 14.61 9.20 19.23
C ALA A 346 14.56 10.44 20.11
N LEU A 347 14.38 11.62 19.50
CA LEU A 347 14.23 12.89 20.24
C LEU A 347 13.02 12.83 21.18
N THR A 348 11.86 12.41 20.68
CA THR A 348 10.62 12.30 21.49
C THR A 348 10.81 11.38 22.70
N ARG A 349 11.57 10.28 22.57
CA ARG A 349 11.89 9.42 23.71
C ARG A 349 12.76 10.10 24.76
N VAL A 350 13.78 10.85 24.33
CA VAL A 350 14.67 11.60 25.24
C VAL A 350 13.87 12.67 25.99
N ILE A 351 13.07 13.46 25.29
CA ILE A 351 12.22 14.49 25.89
C ILE A 351 11.17 13.87 26.82
N GLY A 352 10.50 12.82 26.37
CA GLY A 352 9.51 12.12 27.19
C GLY A 352 10.10 11.54 28.47
N TYR A 353 11.26 10.94 28.40
CA TYR A 353 11.95 10.42 29.61
C TYR A 353 12.30 11.56 30.57
N SER A 354 12.91 12.64 30.07
CA SER A 354 13.26 13.84 30.87
C SER A 354 12.02 14.41 31.57
N SER A 355 10.93 14.60 30.82
CA SER A 355 9.68 15.17 31.36
C SER A 355 9.03 14.27 32.42
N LEU A 356 9.00 12.95 32.20
CA LEU A 356 8.37 11.99 33.14
C LEU A 356 9.18 11.74 34.39
N THR A 357 10.53 11.82 34.30
CA THR A 357 11.42 11.58 35.46
C THR A 357 11.84 12.86 36.18
N GLY A 358 11.57 14.02 35.61
CA GLY A 358 12.04 15.31 36.12
C GLY A 358 13.57 15.49 36.06
N THR A 359 14.27 14.69 35.21
CA THR A 359 15.72 14.75 35.08
C THR A 359 16.14 15.61 33.89
N ALA A 360 17.22 16.40 34.05
CA ALA A 360 17.76 17.19 32.95
C ALA A 360 18.22 16.30 31.80
N ILE A 361 18.10 16.82 30.55
CA ILE A 361 18.60 16.13 29.37
C ILE A 361 20.13 16.20 29.38
N THR A 362 20.77 15.04 29.47
CA THR A 362 22.22 14.90 29.43
C THR A 362 22.63 13.79 28.46
N LEU A 363 23.89 13.83 27.98
CA LEU A 363 24.39 12.80 27.08
C LEU A 363 24.30 11.38 27.68
N SER A 364 24.59 11.22 28.99
CA SER A 364 24.51 9.93 29.66
C SER A 364 23.07 9.40 29.72
N MET A 365 22.10 10.26 29.99
CA MET A 365 20.67 9.91 29.96
C MET A 365 20.24 9.54 28.56
N ALA A 366 20.58 10.33 27.53
CA ALA A 366 20.25 10.05 26.15
C ALA A 366 20.84 8.70 25.68
N GLN A 367 22.09 8.40 26.03
CA GLN A 367 22.71 7.10 25.74
C GLN A 367 21.98 5.95 26.40
N GLN A 368 21.57 6.10 27.64
CA GLN A 368 20.80 5.07 28.36
C GLN A 368 19.42 4.82 27.73
N VAL A 369 18.66 5.89 27.44
CA VAL A 369 17.31 5.83 26.88
C VAL A 369 17.31 5.27 25.47
N LEU A 370 18.32 5.62 24.66
CA LEU A 370 18.42 5.22 23.25
C LEU A 370 19.25 3.96 23.03
N LYS A 371 19.80 3.33 24.08
CA LYS A 371 20.65 2.11 23.98
C LYS A 371 20.03 1.02 23.12
N GLY A 372 18.73 0.77 23.28
CA GLY A 372 18.03 -0.24 22.50
C GLY A 372 17.95 0.12 21.01
N LEU A 373 17.66 1.38 20.69
CA LEU A 373 17.57 1.87 19.31
C LEU A 373 18.94 1.87 18.62
N VAL A 374 19.96 2.41 19.29
CA VAL A 374 21.34 2.46 18.78
C VAL A 374 21.87 1.05 18.51
N ASN A 375 21.64 0.11 19.42
CA ASN A 375 22.05 -1.29 19.21
C ASN A 375 21.31 -1.95 18.05
N MET A 376 20.04 -1.62 17.80
CA MET A 376 19.30 -2.11 16.64
C MET A 376 19.83 -1.50 15.32
N GLU A 377 20.18 -0.22 15.33
CA GLU A 377 20.81 0.47 14.18
C GLU A 377 22.20 -0.13 13.87
N GLU A 378 23.02 -0.36 14.89
CA GLU A 378 24.37 -0.95 14.75
C GLU A 378 24.30 -2.41 14.28
N ARG A 379 23.24 -3.13 14.59
CA ARG A 379 22.99 -4.50 14.12
C ARG A 379 22.38 -4.55 12.72
N ARG A 380 21.93 -3.44 12.15
CA ARG A 380 21.44 -3.45 10.76
C ARG A 380 22.60 -3.78 9.82
N VAL A 381 22.40 -4.85 9.09
CA VAL A 381 23.36 -5.29 8.07
C VAL A 381 23.47 -4.21 7.02
N SER A 382 24.68 -3.64 6.81
CA SER A 382 24.93 -2.69 5.71
C SER A 382 25.44 -3.44 4.47
N ILE A 383 25.34 -2.80 3.29
CA ILE A 383 25.89 -3.37 2.05
C ILE A 383 27.38 -3.70 2.24
N GLU A 384 28.13 -2.85 2.94
CA GLU A 384 29.54 -3.07 3.22
C GLU A 384 29.79 -4.30 4.12
N HIS A 385 28.91 -4.54 5.11
CA HIS A 385 28.98 -5.76 5.94
C HIS A 385 28.79 -7.01 5.08
N VAL A 386 27.80 -6.99 4.16
CA VAL A 386 27.56 -8.09 3.21
C VAL A 386 28.77 -8.31 2.33
N GLN A 387 29.33 -7.24 1.76
CA GLN A 387 30.54 -7.31 0.92
C GLN A 387 31.70 -7.94 1.67
N ARG A 388 31.97 -7.50 2.91
CA ARG A 388 33.06 -8.05 3.74
C ARG A 388 32.84 -9.54 4.08
N ALA A 389 31.60 -9.93 4.41
CA ALA A 389 31.29 -11.33 4.72
C ALA A 389 31.49 -12.23 3.48
N VAL A 390 31.01 -11.81 2.31
CA VAL A 390 31.21 -12.54 1.05
C VAL A 390 32.70 -12.58 0.67
N CYS A 391 33.42 -11.46 0.79
CA CYS A 391 34.87 -11.42 0.54
C CYS A 391 35.61 -12.42 1.42
N ARG A 392 35.25 -12.54 2.70
CA ARG A 392 35.85 -13.49 3.65
C ARG A 392 35.58 -14.94 3.23
N GLU A 393 34.36 -15.26 2.85
CA GLU A 393 33.97 -16.61 2.47
C GLU A 393 34.63 -17.08 1.14
N PHE A 394 34.82 -16.16 0.18
CA PHE A 394 35.41 -16.48 -1.14
C PHE A 394 36.88 -16.12 -1.25
N GLY A 395 37.54 -15.64 -0.22
CA GLY A 395 38.95 -15.25 -0.25
C GLY A 395 39.25 -14.06 -1.19
N LEU A 396 38.28 -13.14 -1.37
CA LEU A 396 38.41 -11.96 -2.22
C LEU A 396 38.71 -10.69 -1.39
N SER A 397 39.35 -9.71 -2.03
CA SER A 397 39.48 -8.38 -1.46
C SER A 397 38.29 -7.49 -1.89
N MET A 398 37.96 -6.47 -1.10
CA MET A 398 36.91 -5.49 -1.41
C MET A 398 37.10 -4.79 -2.78
N PRO A 399 38.35 -4.38 -3.17
CA PRO A 399 38.59 -3.83 -4.50
C PRO A 399 38.28 -4.83 -5.63
N GLN A 400 38.64 -6.12 -5.46
CA GLN A 400 38.34 -7.16 -6.45
C GLN A 400 36.84 -7.36 -6.62
N LEU A 401 36.07 -7.39 -5.52
CA LEU A 401 34.62 -7.52 -5.58
C LEU A 401 33.96 -6.37 -6.36
N LYS A 402 34.49 -5.15 -6.23
CA LYS A 402 34.00 -3.91 -6.89
C LYS A 402 34.55 -3.72 -8.30
N ALA A 403 35.60 -4.44 -8.71
CA ALA A 403 36.26 -4.29 -10.00
C ALA A 403 35.32 -4.63 -11.18
N LYS A 404 35.70 -4.21 -12.39
CA LYS A 404 34.99 -4.55 -13.63
C LYS A 404 35.29 -5.97 -14.13
N ASP A 405 35.93 -6.80 -13.32
CA ASP A 405 36.26 -8.21 -13.69
C ASP A 405 34.98 -9.05 -13.78
N ASN A 406 34.83 -9.75 -14.88
CA ASN A 406 33.71 -10.65 -15.18
C ASN A 406 34.09 -12.13 -15.13
N SER A 407 35.32 -12.48 -14.68
CA SER A 407 35.70 -13.86 -14.42
C SER A 407 34.74 -14.52 -13.44
N ARG A 408 34.44 -15.79 -13.61
CA ARG A 408 33.50 -16.54 -12.75
C ARG A 408 33.92 -16.48 -11.28
N ALA A 409 35.21 -16.44 -11.00
CA ALA A 409 35.76 -16.36 -9.64
C ALA A 409 35.40 -15.07 -8.91
N VAL A 410 35.16 -13.97 -9.63
CA VAL A 410 34.79 -12.67 -9.06
C VAL A 410 33.32 -12.31 -9.28
N ALA A 411 32.81 -12.64 -10.49
CA ALA A 411 31.42 -12.29 -10.83
C ALA A 411 30.39 -13.08 -10.03
N TYR A 412 30.65 -14.37 -9.74
CA TYR A 412 29.72 -15.20 -8.98
C TYR A 412 29.60 -14.78 -7.51
N PRO A 413 30.69 -14.58 -6.75
CA PRO A 413 30.58 -13.99 -5.41
C PRO A 413 29.93 -12.61 -5.39
N ARG A 414 30.19 -11.77 -6.40
CA ARG A 414 29.54 -10.46 -6.53
C ARG A 414 28.02 -10.59 -6.71
N GLN A 415 27.53 -11.54 -7.51
CA GLN A 415 26.10 -11.81 -7.68
C GLN A 415 25.46 -12.25 -6.37
N ILE A 416 26.11 -13.14 -5.61
CA ILE A 416 25.66 -13.55 -4.27
C ILE A 416 25.62 -12.35 -3.32
N ALA A 417 26.62 -11.50 -3.32
CA ALA A 417 26.67 -10.32 -2.48
C ALA A 417 25.56 -9.31 -2.84
N MET A 418 25.26 -9.10 -4.12
CA MET A 418 24.13 -8.27 -4.57
C MET A 418 22.78 -8.84 -4.12
N PHE A 419 22.60 -10.16 -4.22
CA PHE A 419 21.41 -10.86 -3.77
C PHE A 419 21.21 -10.67 -2.24
N LEU A 420 22.24 -10.97 -1.44
CA LEU A 420 22.20 -10.80 0.01
C LEU A 420 22.02 -9.33 0.42
N ALA A 421 22.65 -8.38 -0.28
CA ALA A 421 22.45 -6.96 -0.03
C ALA A 421 20.99 -6.55 -0.25
N LYS A 422 20.29 -7.10 -1.25
CA LYS A 422 18.87 -6.84 -1.46
C LYS A 422 17.99 -7.54 -0.42
N GLU A 423 18.34 -8.75 -0.01
CA GLU A 423 17.56 -9.53 0.98
C GLU A 423 17.71 -8.96 2.40
N LEU A 424 18.92 -8.51 2.79
CA LEU A 424 19.25 -8.13 4.17
C LEU A 424 19.27 -6.63 4.43
N THR A 425 19.15 -5.80 3.38
CA THR A 425 19.16 -4.34 3.52
C THR A 425 17.94 -3.70 2.85
N SER A 426 17.59 -2.49 3.25
CA SER A 426 16.54 -1.67 2.60
C SER A 426 17.04 -0.91 1.38
N ALA A 427 18.25 -1.24 0.87
CA ALA A 427 18.86 -0.51 -0.24
C ALA A 427 18.12 -0.72 -1.57
N SER A 428 17.99 0.36 -2.34
CA SER A 428 17.46 0.30 -3.70
C SER A 428 18.46 -0.33 -4.68
N LEU A 429 17.97 -0.88 -5.80
CA LEU A 429 18.84 -1.46 -6.84
C LEU A 429 19.91 -0.49 -7.35
N PRO A 430 19.60 0.80 -7.61
CA PRO A 430 20.63 1.79 -7.97
C PRO A 430 21.67 2.02 -6.88
N GLN A 431 21.26 2.01 -5.61
CA GLN A 431 22.18 2.17 -4.48
C GLN A 431 23.11 0.96 -4.37
N ILE A 432 22.58 -0.26 -4.46
CA ILE A 432 23.39 -1.48 -4.52
C ILE A 432 24.37 -1.40 -5.68
N GLY A 433 23.92 -1.01 -6.88
CA GLY A 433 24.78 -0.88 -8.04
C GLY A 433 25.96 0.06 -7.85
N ARG A 434 25.73 1.22 -7.22
CA ARG A 434 26.79 2.20 -6.86
C ARG A 434 27.84 1.59 -5.95
N GLU A 435 27.41 0.89 -4.90
CA GLU A 435 28.32 0.27 -3.91
C GLU A 435 29.14 -0.90 -4.49
N PHE A 436 28.69 -1.52 -5.59
CA PHE A 436 29.39 -2.57 -6.29
C PHE A 436 30.19 -2.07 -7.51
N GLY A 437 30.75 -0.86 -7.43
CA GLY A 437 31.63 -0.30 -8.47
C GLY A 437 30.87 0.32 -9.64
N GLY A 438 29.74 0.98 -9.37
CA GLY A 438 28.97 1.72 -10.37
C GLY A 438 28.23 0.80 -11.37
N LYS A 439 27.80 -0.38 -10.95
CA LYS A 439 27.02 -1.29 -11.81
C LYS A 439 25.61 -0.73 -12.01
N HIS A 440 25.10 -0.88 -13.23
CA HIS A 440 23.74 -0.45 -13.56
C HIS A 440 22.70 -1.28 -12.79
N HIS A 441 21.57 -0.69 -12.43
CA HIS A 441 20.50 -1.36 -11.67
C HIS A 441 19.96 -2.61 -12.36
N THR A 442 19.94 -2.65 -13.70
CA THR A 442 19.56 -3.85 -14.47
C THR A 442 20.53 -5.02 -14.25
N THR A 443 21.83 -4.74 -14.12
CA THR A 443 22.85 -5.76 -13.78
C THR A 443 22.62 -6.33 -12.38
N VAL A 444 22.25 -5.46 -11.44
CA VAL A 444 21.92 -5.88 -10.07
C VAL A 444 20.67 -6.76 -10.09
N LEU A 445 19.60 -6.31 -10.77
CA LEU A 445 18.35 -7.07 -10.90
C LEU A 445 18.57 -8.46 -11.52
N HIS A 446 19.32 -8.52 -12.65
CA HIS A 446 19.66 -9.79 -13.28
C HIS A 446 20.45 -10.70 -12.34
N SER A 447 21.39 -10.15 -11.55
CA SER A 447 22.18 -10.91 -10.58
C SER A 447 21.30 -11.49 -9.47
N ILE A 448 20.35 -10.71 -8.96
CA ILE A 448 19.41 -11.13 -7.93
C ILE A 448 18.53 -12.28 -8.44
N ASN A 449 17.90 -12.12 -9.60
CA ASN A 449 17.02 -13.13 -10.18
C ASN A 449 17.77 -14.44 -10.46
N LYS A 450 18.98 -14.34 -11.02
CA LYS A 450 19.82 -15.50 -11.31
C LYS A 450 20.18 -16.29 -10.04
N ILE A 451 20.56 -15.59 -8.96
CA ILE A 451 20.91 -16.28 -7.69
C ILE A 451 19.66 -16.84 -7.03
N ALA A 452 18.51 -16.16 -7.09
CA ALA A 452 17.24 -16.67 -6.60
C ALA A 452 16.87 -18.01 -7.28
N GLU A 453 16.92 -18.08 -8.62
CA GLU A 453 16.64 -19.30 -9.38
C GLU A 453 17.63 -20.43 -9.07
N LEU A 454 18.94 -20.10 -8.95
CA LEU A 454 19.97 -21.08 -8.63
C LEU A 454 19.80 -21.63 -7.21
N ARG A 455 19.39 -20.80 -6.26
CA ARG A 455 19.17 -21.18 -4.86
C ARG A 455 18.10 -22.27 -4.71
N GLU A 456 17.06 -22.25 -5.56
CA GLU A 456 16.01 -23.27 -5.56
C GLU A 456 16.50 -24.62 -6.07
N LYS A 457 17.48 -24.61 -6.99
CA LYS A 457 17.98 -25.81 -7.68
C LYS A 457 19.23 -26.41 -7.04
N ASP A 458 20.05 -25.59 -6.37
CA ASP A 458 21.36 -25.96 -5.80
C ASP A 458 21.35 -25.86 -4.28
N ARG A 459 21.38 -27.04 -3.62
CA ARG A 459 21.39 -27.15 -2.16
C ARG A 459 22.68 -26.62 -1.53
N ASP A 460 23.80 -26.74 -2.22
CA ASP A 460 25.10 -26.29 -1.71
C ASP A 460 25.19 -24.77 -1.76
N LEU A 461 24.67 -24.13 -2.81
CA LEU A 461 24.52 -22.69 -2.86
C LEU A 461 23.60 -22.18 -1.74
N ASN A 462 22.49 -22.86 -1.48
CA ASN A 462 21.58 -22.46 -0.40
C ASN A 462 22.26 -22.54 0.97
N ARG A 463 23.06 -23.59 1.23
CA ARG A 463 23.86 -23.71 2.46
C ARG A 463 24.89 -22.59 2.58
N LEU A 464 25.58 -22.27 1.49
CA LEU A 464 26.56 -21.20 1.46
C LEU A 464 25.94 -19.83 1.75
N ILE A 465 24.81 -19.51 1.12
CA ILE A 465 24.06 -18.27 1.35
C ILE A 465 23.63 -18.18 2.83
N ASN A 466 23.10 -19.27 3.40
CA ASN A 466 22.70 -19.30 4.80
C ASN A 466 23.91 -19.13 5.74
N LYS A 467 25.04 -19.78 5.47
CA LYS A 467 26.28 -19.59 6.22
C LYS A 467 26.76 -18.14 6.24
N VAL A 468 26.73 -17.46 5.08
CA VAL A 468 27.10 -16.03 4.99
C VAL A 468 26.08 -15.17 5.76
N ARG A 469 24.77 -15.46 5.63
CA ARG A 469 23.71 -14.78 6.39
C ARG A 469 23.91 -14.91 7.90
N ASP A 470 24.15 -16.12 8.39
CA ASP A 470 24.35 -16.40 9.81
C ASP A 470 25.60 -15.71 10.36
N SER A 471 26.61 -15.45 9.53
CA SER A 471 27.81 -14.69 9.91
C SER A 471 27.59 -13.18 10.01
N LEU A 472 26.42 -12.68 9.54
CA LEU A 472 26.03 -11.26 9.55
C LEU A 472 25.06 -10.92 10.70
N ASN A 473 24.44 -11.92 11.31
CA ASN A 473 23.61 -11.78 12.49
C ASN A 473 24.45 -11.93 13.79
#